data_230bdc1eab24ca068c3e784f32fdf9d3
#
_entry.id   230bdc1eab24ca068c3e784f32fdf9d3
#
_cell.length_a   1.000
_cell.length_b   1.000
_cell.length_c   1.000
_cell.angle_alpha   90.00
_cell.angle_beta   90.00
_cell.angle_gamma   90.00
#
_symmetry.space_group_name_H-M   'P 1'
#
loop_
_entity.id
_entity.type
_entity.pdbx_description
1 polymer ?
#
loop_
_entity_poly.entity_id
_entity_poly.type
_entity_poly.pdbx_seq_one_letter_code
_entity_poly.pdbx_strand_id
1 'polypeptide(L)'
;MILGCIADDFTGATDLAALLVRAGVPVSLRIGLPERPGIGPSDGVEVVALKIRSVPAEQAVTQALAALDWLRAGGARHIYWKYCSTFDSTARGNIGPVAEALMGRLRARQTLYVPAF
;
A
#
# COMPACT_ATOMS: atom_id res chain seq x y z
N MET A 1 9.59 -7.99 8.98
CA MET A 1 8.37 -7.31 8.43
C MET A 1 7.32 -8.37 8.10
N ILE A 2 6.12 -8.22 8.66
CA ILE A 2 5.03 -9.18 8.43
C ILE A 2 4.09 -8.63 7.35
N LEU A 3 3.80 -7.34 7.39
CA LEU A 3 2.84 -6.69 6.53
C LEU A 3 3.46 -5.47 5.87
N GLY A 4 3.33 -5.39 4.56
CA GLY A 4 3.65 -4.19 3.79
C GLY A 4 2.35 -3.53 3.33
N CYS A 5 2.26 -2.22 3.51
CA CYS A 5 1.10 -1.45 3.13
C CYS A 5 1.48 -0.43 2.05
N ILE A 6 0.62 -0.31 1.05
CA ILE A 6 0.74 0.70 0.00
C ILE A 6 -0.49 1.59 0.11
N ALA A 7 -0.30 2.88 0.30
CA ALA A 7 -1.40 3.84 0.41
C ALA A 7 -1.41 4.77 -0.79
N ASP A 8 -2.60 5.09 -1.30
CA ASP A 8 -2.76 5.92 -2.48
C ASP A 8 -2.61 7.41 -2.21
N ASP A 9 -2.69 7.81 -0.95
CA ASP A 9 -2.45 9.19 -0.52
C ASP A 9 -1.81 9.24 0.87
N PHE A 10 -1.32 10.44 1.22
CA PHE A 10 -0.61 10.63 2.49
C PHE A 10 -1.55 10.60 3.70
N THR A 11 -2.77 11.11 3.55
CA THR A 11 -3.77 11.11 4.62
C THR A 11 -4.16 9.69 4.99
N GLY A 12 -4.48 8.86 4.01
CA GLY A 12 -4.81 7.47 4.24
C GLY A 12 -3.66 6.68 4.86
N ALA A 13 -2.43 6.94 4.43
CA ALA A 13 -1.24 6.32 5.00
C ALA A 13 -1.08 6.68 6.49
N THR A 14 -1.25 7.96 6.82
CA THR A 14 -1.14 8.45 8.20
C THR A 14 -2.23 7.86 9.08
N ASP A 15 -3.47 7.81 8.59
CA ASP A 15 -4.59 7.21 9.32
C ASP A 15 -4.32 5.73 9.63
N LEU A 16 -3.86 4.97 8.65
CA LEU A 16 -3.53 3.56 8.82
C LEU A 16 -2.40 3.39 9.84
N ALA A 17 -1.32 4.15 9.69
CA ALA A 17 -0.19 4.08 10.61
C ALA A 17 -0.61 4.40 12.04
N ALA A 18 -1.44 5.42 12.24
CA ALA A 18 -1.94 5.80 13.56
C ALA A 18 -2.79 4.70 14.20
N LEU A 19 -3.64 4.04 13.41
CA LEU A 19 -4.46 2.92 13.90
C LEU A 19 -3.59 1.75 14.35
N LEU A 20 -2.56 1.42 13.58
CA LEU A 20 -1.65 0.34 13.92
C LEU A 20 -0.84 0.65 15.18
N VAL A 21 -0.34 1.86 15.31
CA VAL A 21 0.40 2.30 16.51
C VAL A 21 -0.49 2.21 17.74
N ARG A 22 -1.75 2.64 17.65
CA ARG A 22 -2.69 2.53 18.76
C ARG A 22 -2.99 1.07 19.13
N ALA A 23 -2.87 0.17 18.17
CA ALA A 23 -3.02 -1.28 18.44
C ALA A 23 -1.74 -1.92 19.00
N GLY A 24 -0.68 -1.13 19.23
CA GLY A 24 0.56 -1.63 19.78
C GLY A 24 1.52 -2.24 18.75
N VAL A 25 1.29 -1.99 17.46
CA VAL A 25 2.11 -2.54 16.39
C VAL A 25 3.21 -1.55 16.01
N PRO A 26 4.49 -1.95 15.98
CA PRO A 26 5.55 -1.10 15.44
C PRO A 26 5.32 -0.78 13.97
N VAL A 27 5.38 0.49 13.59
CA VAL A 27 5.10 0.95 12.23
C VAL A 27 6.18 1.91 11.76
N SER A 28 6.64 1.72 10.53
CA SER A 28 7.43 2.72 9.81
C SER A 28 6.59 3.29 8.68
N LEU A 29 6.54 4.60 8.57
CA LEU A 29 5.84 5.32 7.50
C LEU A 29 6.87 5.94 6.57
N ARG A 30 6.83 5.57 5.30
CA ARG A 30 7.69 6.12 4.25
C ARG A 30 6.87 7.02 3.35
N ILE A 31 7.33 8.24 3.14
CA ILE A 31 6.70 9.19 2.24
C ILE A 31 7.36 9.06 0.87
N GLY A 32 6.59 8.62 -0.11
CA GLY A 32 7.08 8.34 -1.45
C GLY A 32 7.78 7.00 -1.55
N LEU A 33 8.25 6.66 -2.74
CA LEU A 33 8.95 5.42 -2.99
C LEU A 33 10.38 5.50 -2.45
N PRO A 34 10.75 4.60 -1.53
CA PRO A 34 12.12 4.60 -1.00
C PRO A 34 13.14 4.23 -2.07
N GLU A 35 14.29 4.91 -2.07
CA GLU A 35 15.37 4.65 -3.01
C GLU A 35 16.21 3.42 -2.66
N ARG A 36 16.19 3.01 -1.40
CA ARG A 36 16.99 1.88 -0.90
C ARG A 36 16.08 0.85 -0.27
N PRO A 37 16.49 -0.44 -0.26
CA PRO A 37 15.76 -1.45 0.49
C PRO A 37 15.55 -0.97 1.92
N GLY A 38 14.31 -1.04 2.37
CA GLY A 38 13.94 -0.55 3.67
C GLY A 38 14.46 -1.44 4.77
N ILE A 39 14.91 -0.80 5.83
CA ILE A 39 15.14 -1.48 7.09
C ILE A 39 13.94 -1.11 7.95
N GLY A 40 12.84 -1.82 7.74
CA GLY A 40 11.69 -1.70 8.63
C GLY A 40 11.90 -2.52 9.90
N PRO A 41 11.05 -2.33 10.91
CA PRO A 41 11.06 -3.24 12.06
C PRO A 41 10.83 -4.67 11.60
N SER A 42 11.69 -5.61 12.02
CA SER A 42 11.62 -7.00 11.55
C SER A 42 10.29 -7.69 11.89
N ASP A 43 9.61 -7.22 12.91
CA ASP A 43 8.34 -7.75 13.42
C ASP A 43 7.17 -6.76 13.25
N GLY A 44 7.39 -5.66 12.56
CA GLY A 44 6.42 -4.58 12.41
C GLY A 44 5.82 -4.48 11.01
N VAL A 45 5.22 -3.33 10.76
CA VAL A 45 4.55 -2.99 9.51
C VAL A 45 5.26 -1.82 8.83
N GLU A 46 5.47 -1.93 7.54
CA GLU A 46 5.92 -0.82 6.70
C GLU A 46 4.74 -0.25 5.92
N VAL A 47 4.57 1.05 5.95
CA VAL A 47 3.57 1.76 5.16
C VAL A 47 4.28 2.68 4.18
N VAL A 48 4.07 2.44 2.89
CA VAL A 48 4.58 3.30 1.82
C VAL A 48 3.44 4.22 1.38
N ALA A 49 3.60 5.50 1.64
CA ALA A 49 2.62 6.52 1.26
C ALA A 49 2.98 7.07 -0.13
N LEU A 50 2.16 6.73 -1.11
CA LEU A 50 2.28 7.25 -2.47
C LEU A 50 1.30 8.40 -2.67
N LYS A 51 1.41 9.07 -3.81
CA LYS A 51 0.47 10.10 -4.24
C LYS A 51 -0.03 9.74 -5.64
N ILE A 52 -0.85 8.68 -5.69
CA ILE A 52 -1.28 8.07 -6.96
C ILE A 52 -2.79 8.08 -7.16
N ARG A 53 -3.53 8.71 -6.26
CA ARG A 53 -5.00 8.70 -6.33
C ARG A 53 -5.55 9.36 -7.59
N SER A 54 -4.90 10.43 -8.06
CA SER A 54 -5.38 11.23 -9.18
C SER A 54 -4.41 11.28 -10.37
N VAL A 55 -3.38 10.45 -10.39
CA VAL A 55 -2.49 10.32 -11.55
C VAL A 55 -3.10 9.35 -12.57
N PRO A 56 -2.65 9.35 -13.84
CA PRO A 56 -3.09 8.35 -14.82
C PRO A 56 -2.84 6.93 -14.32
N ALA A 57 -3.73 6.00 -14.68
CA ALA A 57 -3.68 4.63 -14.19
C ALA A 57 -2.34 3.93 -14.44
N GLU A 58 -1.70 4.16 -15.59
CA GLU A 58 -0.39 3.60 -15.88
C GLU A 58 0.68 4.04 -14.89
N GLN A 59 0.68 5.32 -14.51
CA GLN A 59 1.61 5.85 -13.53
C GLN A 59 1.33 5.28 -12.14
N ALA A 60 0.04 5.18 -11.77
CA ALA A 60 -0.36 4.61 -10.50
C ALA A 60 0.10 3.15 -10.38
N VAL A 61 -0.11 2.36 -11.42
CA VAL A 61 0.31 0.95 -11.47
C VAL A 61 1.83 0.84 -11.37
N THR A 62 2.57 1.63 -12.14
CA THR A 62 4.05 1.61 -12.11
C THR A 62 4.57 1.91 -10.71
N GLN A 63 4.06 2.95 -10.05
CA GLN A 63 4.49 3.32 -8.71
C GLN A 63 4.10 2.27 -7.67
N ALA A 64 2.88 1.74 -7.77
CA ALA A 64 2.41 0.71 -6.85
C ALA A 64 3.23 -0.58 -6.96
N LEU A 65 3.56 -1.00 -8.18
CA LEU A 65 4.40 -2.19 -8.40
C LEU A 65 5.82 -1.97 -7.88
N ALA A 66 6.39 -0.79 -8.06
CA ALA A 66 7.70 -0.47 -7.49
C ALA A 66 7.68 -0.51 -5.96
N ALA A 67 6.63 0.00 -5.33
CA ALA A 67 6.45 -0.08 -3.89
C ALA A 67 6.29 -1.54 -3.43
N LEU A 68 5.53 -2.35 -4.16
CA LEU A 68 5.37 -3.77 -3.89
C LEU A 68 6.71 -4.49 -3.93
N ASP A 69 7.51 -4.27 -4.96
CA ASP A 69 8.80 -4.92 -5.11
C ASP A 69 9.74 -4.52 -3.97
N TRP A 70 9.72 -3.25 -3.57
CA TRP A 70 10.49 -2.77 -2.43
C TRP A 70 10.06 -3.45 -1.12
N LEU A 71 8.76 -3.56 -0.88
CA LEU A 71 8.22 -4.20 0.32
C LEU A 71 8.58 -5.69 0.36
N ARG A 72 8.45 -6.38 -0.77
CA ARG A 72 8.80 -7.81 -0.86
C ARG A 72 10.29 -8.04 -0.65
N ALA A 73 11.14 -7.20 -1.20
CA ALA A 73 12.58 -7.26 -0.98
C ALA A 73 12.93 -7.05 0.50
N GLY A 74 12.13 -6.28 1.22
CA GLY A 74 12.25 -6.08 2.67
C GLY A 74 11.64 -7.19 3.51
N GLY A 75 11.05 -8.23 2.91
CA GLY A 75 10.53 -9.40 3.59
C GLY A 75 9.02 -9.41 3.87
N ALA A 76 8.27 -8.48 3.31
CA ALA A 76 6.82 -8.46 3.51
C ALA A 76 6.18 -9.73 2.94
N ARG A 77 5.38 -10.42 3.78
CA ARG A 77 4.66 -11.64 3.39
C ARG A 77 3.24 -11.36 2.93
N HIS A 78 2.64 -10.31 3.46
CA HIS A 78 1.28 -9.89 3.14
C HIS A 78 1.31 -8.45 2.69
N ILE A 79 0.42 -8.10 1.76
CA ILE A 79 0.33 -6.76 1.19
C ILE A 79 -1.08 -6.23 1.41
N TYR A 80 -1.15 -5.01 1.91
CA TYR A 80 -2.39 -4.27 2.11
C TYR A 80 -2.41 -3.06 1.19
N TRP A 81 -3.40 -2.97 0.34
CA TRP A 81 -3.65 -1.82 -0.53
C TRP A 81 -4.65 -0.88 0.15
N LYS A 82 -4.13 0.24 0.67
CA LYS A 82 -4.96 1.27 1.31
C LYS A 82 -5.39 2.28 0.26
N TYR A 83 -6.53 2.03 -0.35
CA TYR A 83 -7.21 3.03 -1.16
C TYR A 83 -7.97 4.00 -0.23
N CYS A 84 -8.55 5.08 -0.78
CA CYS A 84 -9.14 6.13 0.05
C CYS A 84 -10.20 5.59 1.05
N SER A 85 -10.35 6.26 2.17
CA SER A 85 -11.32 5.88 3.20
C SER A 85 -12.77 6.08 2.76
N THR A 86 -13.02 6.90 1.74
CA THR A 86 -14.35 7.15 1.17
C THR A 86 -14.72 6.21 0.02
N PHE A 87 -13.78 5.39 -0.43
CA PHE A 87 -13.97 4.45 -1.54
C PHE A 87 -14.50 5.12 -2.81
N ASP A 88 -13.76 6.12 -3.30
CA ASP A 88 -14.08 6.84 -4.53
C ASP A 88 -13.73 5.99 -5.77
N SER A 89 -14.44 4.90 -5.96
CA SER A 89 -14.21 4.00 -7.08
C SER A 89 -14.96 4.48 -8.31
N THR A 90 -14.25 4.65 -9.42
CA THR A 90 -14.83 5.01 -10.72
C THR A 90 -14.19 4.20 -11.83
N ALA A 91 -14.79 4.23 -13.02
CA ALA A 91 -14.24 3.54 -14.19
C ALA A 91 -12.86 4.06 -14.61
N ARG A 92 -12.51 5.31 -14.24
CA ARG A 92 -11.23 5.94 -14.53
C ARG A 92 -10.31 6.01 -13.31
N GLY A 93 -10.79 5.54 -12.16
CA GLY A 93 -10.04 5.57 -10.91
C GLY A 93 -8.97 4.50 -10.86
N ASN A 94 -8.13 4.60 -9.86
CA ASN A 94 -6.93 3.77 -9.73
C ASN A 94 -7.08 2.59 -8.75
N ILE A 95 -8.19 2.49 -8.04
CA ILE A 95 -8.41 1.41 -7.06
C ILE A 95 -8.33 0.05 -7.74
N GLY A 96 -9.14 -0.16 -8.76
CA GLY A 96 -9.19 -1.43 -9.51
C GLY A 96 -7.90 -1.75 -10.25
N PRO A 97 -7.40 -0.86 -11.10
CA PRO A 97 -6.17 -1.12 -11.86
C PRO A 97 -4.97 -1.44 -10.97
N VAL A 98 -4.79 -0.73 -9.86
CA VAL A 98 -3.70 -1.02 -8.92
C VAL A 98 -3.92 -2.37 -8.24
N ALA A 99 -5.14 -2.65 -7.77
CA ALA A 99 -5.44 -3.94 -7.14
C ALA A 99 -5.17 -5.10 -8.09
N GLU A 100 -5.60 -4.99 -9.35
CA GLU A 100 -5.37 -6.00 -10.38
C GLU A 100 -3.87 -6.22 -10.63
N ALA A 101 -3.11 -5.14 -10.75
CA ALA A 101 -1.67 -5.22 -10.98
C ALA A 101 -0.94 -5.87 -9.79
N LEU A 102 -1.30 -5.49 -8.57
CA LEU A 102 -0.72 -6.08 -7.35
C LEU A 102 -1.05 -7.57 -7.26
N MET A 103 -2.29 -7.96 -7.51
CA MET A 103 -2.70 -9.36 -7.52
C MET A 103 -1.93 -10.17 -8.58
N GLY A 104 -1.75 -9.61 -9.76
CA GLY A 104 -1.00 -10.26 -10.83
C GLY A 104 0.46 -10.50 -10.46
N ARG A 105 1.13 -9.49 -9.90
CA ARG A 105 2.53 -9.59 -9.46
C ARG A 105 2.68 -10.57 -8.30
N LEU A 106 1.73 -10.61 -7.39
CA LEU A 106 1.70 -11.53 -6.25
C LEU A 106 1.21 -12.92 -6.61
N ARG A 107 0.65 -13.12 -7.80
CA ARG A 107 -0.03 -14.35 -8.22
C ARG A 107 -1.16 -14.72 -7.26
N ALA A 108 -1.85 -13.71 -6.72
CA ALA A 108 -2.96 -13.91 -5.81
C ALA A 108 -4.23 -14.26 -6.59
N ARG A 109 -4.99 -15.23 -6.09
CA ARG A 109 -6.24 -15.68 -6.72
C ARG A 109 -7.43 -14.89 -6.23
N GLN A 110 -7.34 -14.28 -5.07
CA GLN A 110 -8.44 -13.53 -4.45
C GLN A 110 -7.91 -12.43 -3.57
N THR A 111 -8.74 -11.45 -3.33
CA THR A 111 -8.50 -10.39 -2.38
C THR A 111 -9.81 -9.99 -1.72
N LEU A 112 -9.71 -9.30 -0.59
CA LEU A 112 -10.88 -8.77 0.10
C LEU A 112 -10.91 -7.26 -0.07
N TYR A 113 -12.08 -6.71 -0.41
CA TYR A 113 -12.36 -5.28 -0.38
C TYR A 113 -13.16 -4.98 0.87
N VAL A 114 -12.63 -4.09 1.70
CA VAL A 114 -13.29 -3.68 2.95
C VAL A 114 -13.43 -2.16 2.94
N PRO A 115 -14.40 -1.62 2.20
CA PRO A 115 -14.57 -0.17 2.07
C PRO A 115 -15.26 0.47 3.27
N ALA A 116 -15.53 -0.26 4.31
CA ALA A 116 -16.16 0.27 5.52
C ALA A 116 -15.24 1.25 6.25
N PHE A 117 -15.85 2.30 6.76
CA PHE A 117 -15.14 3.34 7.49
C PHE A 117 -15.75 3.57 8.87
#